data_88bb6a66bf8cdf5affe4fa984b97712f
#
_entry.id   88bb6a66bf8cdf5affe4fa984b97712f
#
_cell.length_a   1.000
_cell.length_b   1.000
_cell.length_c   1.000
_cell.angle_alpha   90.00
_cell.angle_beta   90.00
_cell.angle_gamma   90.00
#
_symmetry.space_group_name_H-M   'P 1'
#
loop_
_entity.id
_entity.type
_entity.pdbx_description
1 polymer ?
#
loop_
_entity_poly.entity_id
_entity_poly.type
_entity_poly.pdbx_seq_one_letter_code
_entity_poly.pdbx_strand_id
1 'polypeptide(L)'
;MEGTPTAGYAMSAASARSSAGPVRTPETFREKVQAGKFVMTVEVDPPHGLRPAKAVEGARLLREAGVDAINVGDSPTAKVRMSPLAMSVLLKQELGVDIIMHYTTRDRNAMAIHSDMVGAHVLDIRNILCLRGDPPSLGGYTDIVGVWDVSAVGLIRFLKLANDGVDFSGKSISGKADFFIGASANLNADPLETELRLMRRKVEAGCHFFMTQNVFDEKILERFLKGATKFKRPIMIGVLPLANSRHAEFLHNEVPGMVLPESVRERMRKAGDERGPKEGQAMARDLIALCREKAAGVYLVPSFGRYDIVAELIAEAK
;
A
#
# COMPACT_ATOMS: atom_id res chain seq x y z
N MET A 1 -32.64 -10.96 -43.99
CA MET A 1 -32.39 -10.67 -42.56
C MET A 1 -31.05 -9.96 -42.51
N GLU A 2 -31.11 -8.65 -42.34
CA GLU A 2 -29.95 -7.74 -42.41
C GLU A 2 -29.22 -7.73 -41.10
N GLY A 3 -27.91 -7.94 -41.16
CA GLY A 3 -27.02 -7.89 -39.99
C GLY A 3 -26.65 -6.45 -39.64
N THR A 4 -26.90 -6.07 -38.40
CA THR A 4 -26.49 -4.79 -37.81
C THR A 4 -24.98 -4.75 -37.62
N PRO A 5 -24.26 -3.67 -38.02
CA PRO A 5 -22.83 -3.59 -37.79
C PRO A 5 -22.49 -3.24 -36.33
N THR A 6 -21.59 -4.00 -35.76
CA THR A 6 -20.98 -3.73 -34.44
C THR A 6 -20.11 -2.46 -34.55
N ALA A 7 -20.45 -1.45 -33.76
CA ALA A 7 -19.68 -0.24 -33.61
C ALA A 7 -18.33 -0.55 -32.94
N GLY A 8 -17.25 -0.45 -33.70
CA GLY A 8 -15.88 -0.51 -33.18
C GLY A 8 -15.57 0.75 -32.39
N TYR A 9 -15.08 0.58 -31.16
CA TYR A 9 -14.52 1.67 -30.36
C TYR A 9 -13.20 2.13 -31.01
N ALA A 10 -13.27 3.21 -31.77
CA ALA A 10 -12.07 3.90 -32.26
C ALA A 10 -11.54 4.81 -31.14
N MET A 11 -10.37 4.50 -30.61
CA MET A 11 -9.62 5.43 -29.75
C MET A 11 -9.12 6.60 -30.62
N SER A 12 -9.74 7.76 -30.49
CA SER A 12 -9.29 9.01 -31.13
C SER A 12 -8.06 9.52 -30.37
N ALA A 13 -6.90 9.38 -30.96
CA ALA A 13 -5.68 10.07 -30.56
C ALA A 13 -5.72 11.51 -31.12
N ALA A 14 -6.28 12.44 -30.35
CA ALA A 14 -6.18 13.86 -30.68
C ALA A 14 -4.84 14.42 -30.16
N SER A 15 -3.86 14.51 -31.02
CA SER A 15 -2.60 15.23 -30.78
C SER A 15 -2.83 16.73 -30.94
N ALA A 16 -3.01 17.45 -29.86
CA ALA A 16 -2.80 18.89 -29.81
C ALA A 16 -1.41 19.13 -29.18
N ARG A 17 -0.39 19.30 -30.02
CA ARG A 17 0.92 19.78 -29.58
C ARG A 17 0.83 21.29 -29.34
N SER A 18 0.64 21.67 -28.06
CA SER A 18 0.88 23.02 -27.59
C SER A 18 2.39 23.22 -27.39
N SER A 19 2.94 24.32 -27.91
CA SER A 19 4.33 24.74 -27.75
C SER A 19 4.55 25.37 -26.34
N ALA A 20 4.26 24.65 -25.27
CA ALA A 20 4.72 24.95 -23.95
C ALA A 20 6.06 24.25 -23.74
N GLY A 21 7.06 24.97 -23.19
CA GLY A 21 8.37 24.41 -22.85
C GLY A 21 8.24 23.12 -22.01
N PRO A 22 9.34 22.37 -21.76
CA PRO A 22 9.26 21.06 -21.15
C PRO A 22 8.53 21.17 -19.80
N VAL A 23 7.26 20.73 -19.78
CA VAL A 23 6.50 20.54 -18.55
C VAL A 23 7.27 19.48 -17.77
N ARG A 24 7.93 19.88 -16.67
CA ARG A 24 8.52 18.92 -15.74
C ARG A 24 7.41 17.99 -15.28
N THR A 25 7.44 16.76 -15.72
CA THR A 25 6.61 15.70 -15.13
C THR A 25 6.89 15.64 -13.63
N PRO A 26 5.87 15.61 -12.78
CA PRO A 26 6.09 15.46 -11.33
C PRO A 26 6.93 14.22 -11.06
N GLU A 27 7.87 14.31 -10.11
CA GLU A 27 8.65 13.15 -9.68
C GLU A 27 7.74 12.05 -9.19
N THR A 28 7.97 10.84 -9.67
CA THR A 28 7.25 9.64 -9.26
C THR A 28 7.61 9.24 -7.82
N PHE A 29 6.75 8.43 -7.18
CA PHE A 29 7.03 7.84 -5.87
C PHE A 29 8.42 7.16 -5.84
N ARG A 30 8.72 6.34 -6.86
CA ARG A 30 10.01 5.65 -6.97
C ARG A 30 11.19 6.63 -7.02
N GLU A 31 11.11 7.67 -7.84
CA GLU A 31 12.17 8.68 -7.94
C GLU A 31 12.40 9.41 -6.63
N LYS A 32 11.33 9.79 -5.92
CA LYS A 32 11.43 10.42 -4.59
C LYS A 32 12.11 9.50 -3.58
N VAL A 33 11.70 8.23 -3.52
CA VAL A 33 12.30 7.24 -2.61
C VAL A 33 13.78 7.00 -2.94
N GLN A 34 14.14 6.90 -4.22
CA GLN A 34 15.52 6.71 -4.67
C GLN A 34 16.40 7.94 -4.42
N ALA A 35 15.81 9.13 -4.48
CA ALA A 35 16.48 10.40 -4.12
C ALA A 35 16.60 10.63 -2.61
N GLY A 36 16.12 9.69 -1.77
CA GLY A 36 16.15 9.82 -0.30
C GLY A 36 15.18 10.88 0.24
N LYS A 37 14.17 11.29 -0.54
CA LYS A 37 13.14 12.22 -0.08
C LYS A 37 12.16 11.49 0.84
N PHE A 38 11.72 12.19 1.90
CA PHE A 38 10.66 11.68 2.76
C PHE A 38 9.34 11.65 1.99
N VAL A 39 8.68 10.49 1.96
CA VAL A 39 7.41 10.29 1.23
C VAL A 39 6.24 10.02 2.17
N MET A 40 5.06 10.51 1.78
CA MET A 40 3.81 10.27 2.48
C MET A 40 2.85 9.53 1.55
N THR A 41 2.50 8.31 1.90
CA THR A 41 1.58 7.48 1.12
C THR A 41 0.34 7.16 1.95
N VAL A 42 -0.81 6.96 1.30
CA VAL A 42 -2.08 6.75 1.98
C VAL A 42 -2.82 5.55 1.42
N GLU A 43 -3.43 4.75 2.30
CA GLU A 43 -4.28 3.64 1.88
C GLU A 43 -5.66 4.12 1.43
N VAL A 44 -6.09 3.61 0.29
CA VAL A 44 -7.46 3.71 -0.20
C VAL A 44 -7.97 2.31 -0.47
N ASP A 45 -8.89 1.86 0.34
CA ASP A 45 -9.53 0.56 0.16
C ASP A 45 -10.50 0.57 -1.02
N PRO A 46 -10.40 -0.40 -1.95
CA PRO A 46 -11.43 -0.60 -2.96
C PRO A 46 -12.80 -0.87 -2.32
N PRO A 47 -13.91 -0.53 -2.98
CA PRO A 47 -15.25 -0.76 -2.44
C PRO A 47 -15.59 -2.24 -2.34
N HIS A 48 -16.51 -2.61 -1.45
CA HIS A 48 -17.11 -3.95 -1.40
C HIS A 48 -18.05 -4.24 -2.58
N GLY A 49 -18.64 -3.20 -3.13
CA GLY A 49 -19.67 -3.30 -4.17
C GLY A 49 -19.27 -2.55 -5.43
N LEU A 50 -20.26 -2.29 -6.27
CA LEU A 50 -20.10 -1.76 -7.63
C LEU A 50 -19.88 -0.24 -7.69
N ARG A 51 -19.80 0.46 -6.57
CA ARG A 51 -19.75 1.93 -6.53
C ARG A 51 -18.41 2.44 -6.00
N PRO A 52 -17.44 2.79 -6.86
CA PRO A 52 -16.13 3.27 -6.46
C PRO A 52 -16.11 4.76 -6.09
N ALA A 53 -17.19 5.52 -6.33
CA ALA A 53 -17.22 6.98 -6.23
C ALA A 53 -16.65 7.52 -4.91
N LYS A 54 -16.99 6.90 -3.75
CA LYS A 54 -16.47 7.33 -2.45
C LYS A 54 -14.96 7.16 -2.33
N ALA A 55 -14.41 6.06 -2.85
CA ALA A 55 -12.98 5.81 -2.83
C ALA A 55 -12.23 6.76 -3.79
N VAL A 56 -12.79 7.02 -4.97
CA VAL A 56 -12.25 7.98 -5.94
C VAL A 56 -12.25 9.39 -5.36
N GLU A 57 -13.33 9.81 -4.70
CA GLU A 57 -13.41 11.14 -4.07
C GLU A 57 -12.40 11.28 -2.92
N GLY A 58 -12.26 10.25 -2.08
CA GLY A 58 -11.23 10.21 -1.05
C GLY A 58 -9.82 10.32 -1.64
N ALA A 59 -9.55 9.60 -2.72
CA ALA A 59 -8.27 9.67 -3.42
C ALA A 59 -8.02 11.04 -4.04
N ARG A 60 -9.05 11.73 -4.54
CA ARG A 60 -8.97 13.11 -5.06
C ARG A 60 -8.56 14.08 -3.97
N LEU A 61 -9.20 14.02 -2.80
CA LEU A 61 -8.86 14.83 -1.64
C LEU A 61 -7.39 14.64 -1.22
N LEU A 62 -6.92 13.38 -1.18
CA LEU A 62 -5.53 13.06 -0.85
C LEU A 62 -4.54 13.59 -1.89
N ARG A 63 -4.88 13.50 -3.18
CA ARG A 63 -4.08 14.08 -4.26
C ARG A 63 -3.95 15.61 -4.09
N GLU A 64 -5.04 16.29 -3.79
CA GLU A 64 -5.06 17.75 -3.58
C GLU A 64 -4.22 18.15 -2.36
N ALA A 65 -4.23 17.34 -1.30
CA ALA A 65 -3.33 17.50 -0.15
C ALA A 65 -1.86 17.20 -0.51
N GLY A 66 -1.62 16.59 -1.67
CA GLY A 66 -0.28 16.36 -2.20
C GLY A 66 0.34 15.03 -1.75
N VAL A 67 -0.43 13.97 -1.57
CA VAL A 67 0.10 12.62 -1.33
C VAL A 67 1.12 12.20 -2.40
N ASP A 68 2.16 11.46 -2.03
CA ASP A 68 3.18 11.02 -2.97
C ASP A 68 2.78 9.76 -3.75
N ALA A 69 1.98 8.88 -3.13
CA ALA A 69 1.35 7.73 -3.79
C ALA A 69 0.14 7.24 -3.01
N ILE A 70 -0.80 6.60 -3.70
CA ILE A 70 -1.95 5.95 -3.10
C ILE A 70 -1.71 4.45 -3.05
N ASN A 71 -1.85 3.87 -1.86
CA ASN A 71 -1.84 2.43 -1.63
C ASN A 71 -3.23 1.87 -1.88
N VAL A 72 -3.36 0.89 -2.78
CA VAL A 72 -4.63 0.25 -3.09
C VAL A 72 -4.67 -1.13 -2.45
N GLY A 73 -5.50 -1.31 -1.44
CA GLY A 73 -5.61 -2.54 -0.65
C GLY A 73 -6.13 -3.74 -1.45
N ASP A 74 -5.64 -4.94 -1.15
CA ASP A 74 -6.09 -6.21 -1.75
C ASP A 74 -6.89 -7.04 -0.73
N SER A 75 -8.15 -6.70 -0.57
CA SER A 75 -9.08 -7.38 0.35
C SER A 75 -8.50 -7.56 1.76
N PRO A 76 -8.17 -6.46 2.48
CA PRO A 76 -7.61 -6.53 3.82
C PRO A 76 -8.54 -7.28 4.77
N THR A 77 -7.96 -7.99 5.74
CA THR A 77 -8.67 -8.90 6.65
C THR A 77 -9.52 -9.97 5.92
N ALA A 78 -9.12 -10.33 4.70
CA ALA A 78 -9.82 -11.26 3.81
C ALA A 78 -11.28 -10.88 3.48
N LYS A 79 -11.70 -9.65 3.71
CA LYS A 79 -13.02 -9.14 3.32
C LYS A 79 -12.96 -8.73 1.85
N VAL A 80 -13.67 -9.47 0.99
CA VAL A 80 -13.66 -9.27 -0.46
C VAL A 80 -13.98 -7.83 -0.84
N ARG A 81 -13.15 -7.28 -1.71
CA ARG A 81 -13.27 -5.95 -2.29
C ARG A 81 -13.11 -6.01 -3.80
N MET A 82 -13.41 -4.91 -4.49
CA MET A 82 -13.08 -4.74 -5.90
C MET A 82 -11.59 -5.05 -6.13
N SER A 83 -11.25 -5.65 -7.28
CA SER A 83 -9.87 -5.99 -7.64
C SER A 83 -8.92 -4.80 -7.45
N PRO A 84 -7.78 -4.99 -6.77
CA PRO A 84 -6.78 -3.92 -6.60
C PRO A 84 -6.23 -3.43 -7.94
N LEU A 85 -6.08 -4.31 -8.93
CA LEU A 85 -5.63 -3.91 -10.26
C LEU A 85 -6.66 -2.99 -10.93
N ALA A 86 -7.93 -3.35 -10.92
CA ALA A 86 -8.99 -2.54 -11.51
C ALA A 86 -9.11 -1.17 -10.82
N MET A 87 -9.05 -1.14 -9.49
CA MET A 87 -9.08 0.14 -8.74
C MET A 87 -7.83 0.97 -8.98
N SER A 88 -6.66 0.36 -9.07
CA SER A 88 -5.39 1.05 -9.37
C SER A 88 -5.43 1.75 -10.72
N VAL A 89 -5.93 1.06 -11.75
CA VAL A 89 -6.09 1.63 -13.09
C VAL A 89 -7.08 2.78 -13.09
N LEU A 90 -8.23 2.59 -12.43
CA LEU A 90 -9.25 3.64 -12.31
C LEU A 90 -8.69 4.90 -11.65
N LEU A 91 -8.02 4.78 -10.51
CA LEU A 91 -7.44 5.94 -9.80
C LEU A 91 -6.34 6.61 -10.61
N LYS A 92 -5.49 5.83 -11.28
CA LYS A 92 -4.43 6.38 -12.12
C LYS A 92 -4.98 7.16 -13.30
N GLN A 93 -6.00 6.63 -13.98
CA GLN A 93 -6.65 7.29 -15.10
C GLN A 93 -7.41 8.56 -14.69
N GLU A 94 -8.15 8.49 -13.60
CA GLU A 94 -8.95 9.63 -13.11
C GLU A 94 -8.10 10.76 -12.51
N LEU A 95 -7.01 10.41 -11.82
CA LEU A 95 -6.30 11.35 -10.96
C LEU A 95 -4.84 11.58 -11.36
N GLY A 96 -4.24 10.72 -12.18
CA GLY A 96 -2.83 10.82 -12.53
C GLY A 96 -1.88 10.68 -11.33
N VAL A 97 -2.31 10.04 -10.24
CA VAL A 97 -1.52 9.83 -9.02
C VAL A 97 -0.72 8.55 -9.13
N ASP A 98 0.44 8.51 -8.48
CA ASP A 98 1.19 7.26 -8.35
C ASP A 98 0.47 6.25 -7.47
N ILE A 99 0.52 4.99 -7.88
CA ILE A 99 -0.15 3.88 -7.19
C ILE A 99 0.90 2.91 -6.64
N ILE A 100 0.69 2.45 -5.41
CA ILE A 100 1.31 1.27 -4.84
C ILE A 100 0.21 0.22 -4.73
N MET A 101 0.17 -0.72 -5.66
CA MET A 101 -0.82 -1.79 -5.65
C MET A 101 -0.42 -2.85 -4.63
N HIS A 102 -1.24 -3.07 -3.61
CA HIS A 102 -1.11 -4.22 -2.74
C HIS A 102 -1.53 -5.46 -3.52
N TYR A 103 -0.79 -6.54 -3.38
CA TYR A 103 -1.08 -7.76 -4.10
C TYR A 103 -0.80 -9.00 -3.23
N THR A 104 -1.86 -9.74 -2.96
CA THR A 104 -1.79 -10.95 -2.12
C THR A 104 -1.68 -12.21 -2.98
N THR A 105 -1.01 -13.20 -2.45
CA THR A 105 -0.94 -14.54 -3.06
C THR A 105 -2.04 -15.47 -2.57
N ARG A 106 -2.94 -14.99 -1.71
CA ARG A 106 -4.00 -15.78 -1.08
C ARG A 106 -4.99 -16.38 -2.07
N ASP A 107 -5.43 -15.60 -3.05
CA ASP A 107 -6.58 -15.96 -3.88
C ASP A 107 -6.16 -16.39 -5.29
N ARG A 108 -4.85 -16.41 -5.60
CA ARG A 108 -4.32 -16.51 -6.96
C ARG A 108 -3.24 -17.58 -7.05
N ASN A 109 -3.37 -18.47 -8.02
CA ASN A 109 -2.29 -19.39 -8.38
C ASN A 109 -1.18 -18.68 -9.19
N ALA A 110 -0.08 -19.36 -9.43
CA ALA A 110 1.07 -18.78 -10.14
C ALA A 110 0.71 -18.26 -11.55
N MET A 111 -0.23 -18.90 -12.25
CA MET A 111 -0.67 -18.48 -13.59
C MET A 111 -1.46 -17.17 -13.53
N ALA A 112 -2.38 -17.05 -12.57
CA ALA A 112 -3.15 -15.82 -12.37
C ALA A 112 -2.22 -14.65 -11.96
N ILE A 113 -1.25 -14.91 -11.06
CA ILE A 113 -0.23 -13.93 -10.68
C ILE A 113 0.55 -13.44 -11.90
N HIS A 114 0.99 -14.36 -12.77
CA HIS A 114 1.71 -13.99 -14.00
C HIS A 114 0.86 -13.10 -14.90
N SER A 115 -0.37 -13.51 -15.19
CA SER A 115 -1.31 -12.76 -16.03
C SER A 115 -1.57 -11.36 -15.48
N ASP A 116 -1.88 -11.25 -14.18
CA ASP A 116 -2.14 -9.97 -13.54
C ASP A 116 -0.93 -9.03 -13.57
N MET A 117 0.29 -9.55 -13.36
CA MET A 117 1.51 -8.73 -13.36
C MET A 117 1.87 -8.24 -14.76
N VAL A 118 1.70 -9.06 -15.80
CA VAL A 118 1.85 -8.60 -17.20
C VAL A 118 0.83 -7.49 -17.48
N GLY A 119 -0.44 -7.68 -17.11
CA GLY A 119 -1.49 -6.67 -17.25
C GLY A 119 -1.18 -5.39 -16.47
N ALA A 120 -0.75 -5.50 -15.21
CA ALA A 120 -0.35 -4.37 -14.38
C ALA A 120 0.77 -3.54 -15.04
N HIS A 121 1.79 -4.23 -15.59
CA HIS A 121 2.88 -3.56 -16.28
C HIS A 121 2.40 -2.82 -17.53
N VAL A 122 1.58 -3.45 -18.39
CA VAL A 122 1.02 -2.83 -19.60
C VAL A 122 0.15 -1.61 -19.25
N LEU A 123 -0.58 -1.67 -18.14
CA LEU A 123 -1.45 -0.59 -17.64
C LEU A 123 -0.69 0.45 -16.78
N ASP A 124 0.63 0.42 -16.82
CA ASP A 124 1.52 1.36 -16.13
C ASP A 124 1.38 1.36 -14.59
N ILE A 125 1.06 0.22 -13.99
CA ILE A 125 1.13 0.00 -12.54
C ILE A 125 2.49 -0.61 -12.22
N ARG A 126 3.38 0.17 -11.61
CA ARG A 126 4.80 -0.18 -11.41
C ARG A 126 5.17 -0.52 -9.97
N ASN A 127 4.53 0.11 -8.98
CA ASN A 127 4.86 -0.12 -7.58
C ASN A 127 3.95 -1.20 -7.01
N ILE A 128 4.52 -2.32 -6.59
CA ILE A 128 3.77 -3.49 -6.10
C ILE A 128 4.20 -3.81 -4.68
N LEU A 129 3.28 -3.82 -3.73
CA LEU A 129 3.51 -4.31 -2.38
C LEU A 129 3.14 -5.79 -2.30
N CYS A 130 4.16 -6.63 -2.18
CA CYS A 130 4.02 -8.09 -2.15
C CYS A 130 3.56 -8.58 -0.78
N LEU A 131 2.40 -9.19 -0.72
CA LEU A 131 1.77 -9.68 0.51
C LEU A 131 1.42 -11.17 0.42
N ARG A 132 1.30 -11.82 1.56
CA ARG A 132 0.74 -13.17 1.65
C ARG A 132 -0.79 -13.15 1.60
N GLY A 133 -1.40 -12.17 2.25
CA GLY A 133 -2.83 -12.07 2.53
C GLY A 133 -3.25 -12.83 3.79
N ASP A 134 -4.31 -12.35 4.42
CA ASP A 134 -4.92 -12.96 5.60
C ASP A 134 -5.71 -14.23 5.25
N PRO A 135 -5.89 -15.17 6.20
CA PRO A 135 -6.69 -16.38 5.96
C PRO A 135 -8.14 -16.03 5.58
N PRO A 136 -8.77 -16.74 4.60
CA PRO A 136 -10.15 -16.50 4.20
C PRO A 136 -11.16 -16.53 5.35
N SER A 137 -10.93 -17.36 6.36
CA SER A 137 -11.78 -17.48 7.55
C SER A 137 -11.91 -16.17 8.33
N LEU A 138 -10.88 -15.31 8.31
CA LEU A 138 -10.91 -14.01 8.97
C LEU A 138 -11.94 -13.05 8.32
N GLY A 139 -12.19 -13.21 7.02
CA GLY A 139 -13.18 -12.43 6.26
C GLY A 139 -14.59 -13.04 6.26
N GLY A 140 -14.80 -14.13 7.00
CA GLY A 140 -16.09 -14.84 7.04
C GLY A 140 -16.25 -15.93 5.97
N TYR A 141 -15.20 -16.24 5.22
CA TYR A 141 -15.20 -17.33 4.23
C TYR A 141 -14.64 -18.61 4.84
N THR A 142 -15.43 -19.30 5.67
CA THR A 142 -14.97 -20.48 6.44
C THR A 142 -14.70 -21.70 5.58
N ASP A 143 -15.41 -21.84 4.46
CA ASP A 143 -15.35 -23.01 3.57
C ASP A 143 -14.42 -22.80 2.36
N ILE A 144 -13.75 -21.64 2.31
CA ILE A 144 -12.81 -21.31 1.22
C ILE A 144 -11.38 -21.51 1.70
N VAL A 145 -10.60 -22.22 0.88
CA VAL A 145 -9.18 -22.44 1.12
C VAL A 145 -8.36 -21.41 0.34
N GLY A 146 -7.39 -20.82 0.98
CA GLY A 146 -6.43 -19.96 0.29
C GLY A 146 -5.54 -20.78 -0.65
N VAL A 147 -5.21 -20.24 -1.80
CA VAL A 147 -4.40 -20.89 -2.82
C VAL A 147 -2.94 -20.99 -2.39
N TRP A 148 -2.32 -19.84 -2.12
CA TRP A 148 -0.91 -19.71 -1.67
C TRP A 148 0.11 -20.60 -2.39
N ASP A 149 -0.06 -20.86 -3.67
CA ASP A 149 0.95 -21.53 -4.51
C ASP A 149 2.31 -20.84 -4.41
N VAL A 150 2.26 -19.53 -4.24
CA VAL A 150 3.44 -18.67 -4.16
C VAL A 150 3.44 -17.94 -2.81
N SER A 151 4.56 -17.96 -2.10
CA SER A 151 4.71 -17.13 -0.90
C SER A 151 4.97 -15.67 -1.27
N ALA A 152 4.83 -14.72 -0.31
CA ALA A 152 5.21 -13.33 -0.55
C ALA A 152 6.66 -13.18 -1.03
N VAL A 153 7.61 -14.00 -0.52
CA VAL A 153 9.00 -14.04 -1.02
C VAL A 153 9.06 -14.58 -2.45
N GLY A 154 8.22 -15.57 -2.76
CA GLY A 154 8.09 -16.11 -4.13
C GLY A 154 7.56 -15.07 -5.10
N LEU A 155 6.56 -14.26 -4.70
CA LEU A 155 6.05 -13.15 -5.50
C LEU A 155 7.13 -12.08 -5.78
N ILE A 156 7.93 -11.72 -4.78
CA ILE A 156 9.06 -10.81 -4.96
C ILE A 156 10.04 -11.37 -6.01
N ARG A 157 10.38 -12.65 -5.94
CA ARG A 157 11.25 -13.32 -6.93
C ARG A 157 10.64 -13.29 -8.32
N PHE A 158 9.34 -13.54 -8.42
CA PHE A 158 8.64 -13.48 -9.70
C PHE A 158 8.74 -12.09 -10.34
N LEU A 159 8.44 -11.02 -9.58
CA LEU A 159 8.56 -9.66 -10.10
C LEU A 159 10.02 -9.31 -10.48
N LYS A 160 11.00 -9.84 -9.73
CA LYS A 160 12.41 -9.71 -10.08
C LYS A 160 12.74 -10.41 -11.39
N LEU A 161 12.24 -11.63 -11.61
CA LEU A 161 12.40 -12.35 -12.88
C LEU A 161 11.74 -11.59 -14.04
N ALA A 162 10.53 -11.04 -13.84
CA ALA A 162 9.86 -10.21 -14.83
C ALA A 162 10.69 -8.97 -15.19
N ASN A 163 11.34 -8.33 -14.20
CA ASN A 163 12.27 -7.22 -14.45
C ASN A 163 13.52 -7.66 -15.21
N ASP A 164 13.92 -8.94 -15.10
CA ASP A 164 15.01 -9.54 -15.89
C ASP A 164 14.54 -9.99 -17.27
N GLY A 165 13.22 -10.00 -17.54
CA GLY A 165 12.63 -10.32 -18.85
C GLY A 165 12.19 -11.77 -19.02
N VAL A 166 12.05 -12.52 -17.91
CA VAL A 166 11.65 -13.93 -17.93
C VAL A 166 10.51 -14.23 -16.96
N ASP A 167 9.76 -15.28 -17.24
CA ASP A 167 8.69 -15.80 -16.38
C ASP A 167 9.21 -16.81 -15.34
N PHE A 168 8.31 -17.42 -14.55
CA PHE A 168 8.66 -18.46 -13.58
C PHE A 168 9.33 -19.72 -14.18
N SER A 169 9.09 -19.99 -15.46
CA SER A 169 9.68 -21.12 -16.16
C SER A 169 11.02 -20.79 -16.84
N GLY A 170 11.47 -19.52 -16.72
CA GLY A 170 12.67 -19.02 -17.37
C GLY A 170 12.49 -18.65 -18.85
N LYS A 171 11.25 -18.64 -19.35
CA LYS A 171 10.95 -18.23 -20.72
C LYS A 171 10.87 -16.71 -20.83
N SER A 172 11.30 -16.18 -21.99
CA SER A 172 11.20 -14.77 -22.28
C SER A 172 9.75 -14.27 -22.28
N ILE A 173 9.50 -13.10 -21.66
CA ILE A 173 8.23 -12.38 -21.72
C ILE A 173 8.23 -11.26 -22.75
N SER A 174 9.12 -11.36 -23.75
CA SER A 174 9.24 -10.42 -24.89
C SER A 174 9.59 -8.97 -24.47
N GLY A 175 10.27 -8.80 -23.37
CA GLY A 175 10.74 -7.52 -22.83
C GLY A 175 11.14 -7.63 -21.38
N LYS A 176 11.50 -6.52 -20.76
CA LYS A 176 11.78 -6.42 -19.32
C LYS A 176 10.69 -5.60 -18.67
N ALA A 177 10.17 -6.10 -17.56
CA ALA A 177 9.33 -5.28 -16.71
C ALA A 177 10.17 -4.24 -15.95
N ASP A 178 9.48 -3.29 -15.30
CA ASP A 178 10.11 -2.25 -14.49
C ASP A 178 9.33 -2.06 -13.18
N PHE A 179 9.17 -3.14 -12.42
CA PHE A 179 8.50 -3.11 -11.13
C PHE A 179 9.40 -2.56 -10.04
N PHE A 180 8.87 -1.62 -9.25
CA PHE A 180 9.43 -1.21 -7.97
C PHE A 180 8.78 -2.04 -6.86
N ILE A 181 9.53 -3.00 -6.32
CA ILE A 181 9.02 -4.13 -5.54
C ILE A 181 9.07 -3.80 -4.05
N GLY A 182 7.91 -3.66 -3.44
CA GLY A 182 7.75 -3.48 -2.00
C GLY A 182 7.44 -4.77 -1.27
N ALA A 183 7.70 -4.80 0.02
CA ALA A 183 7.32 -5.88 0.91
C ALA A 183 6.88 -5.36 2.27
N SER A 184 5.99 -6.08 2.94
CA SER A 184 5.60 -5.77 4.31
C SER A 184 6.69 -6.11 5.31
N ALA A 185 6.70 -5.40 6.47
CA ALA A 185 7.49 -5.76 7.63
C ALA A 185 6.66 -5.58 8.91
N ASN A 186 6.76 -6.56 9.83
CA ASN A 186 6.07 -6.51 11.12
C ASN A 186 7.01 -5.99 12.21
N LEU A 187 6.91 -4.70 12.52
CA LEU A 187 7.73 -4.09 13.58
C LEU A 187 7.33 -4.53 15.00
N ASN A 188 6.12 -5.10 15.17
CA ASN A 188 5.63 -5.63 16.46
C ASN A 188 6.00 -7.10 16.66
N ALA A 189 6.79 -7.71 15.77
CA ALA A 189 7.18 -9.12 15.92
C ALA A 189 7.95 -9.38 17.22
N ASP A 190 7.60 -10.47 17.87
CA ASP A 190 8.30 -10.98 19.05
C ASP A 190 8.53 -12.49 18.88
N PRO A 191 9.78 -12.97 18.78
CA PRO A 191 11.02 -12.17 18.76
C PRO A 191 11.23 -11.43 17.42
N LEU A 192 11.78 -10.20 17.50
CA LEU A 192 12.07 -9.36 16.33
C LEU A 192 13.00 -10.04 15.31
N GLU A 193 13.92 -10.87 15.76
CA GLU A 193 14.87 -11.61 14.93
C GLU A 193 14.20 -12.46 13.87
N THR A 194 12.99 -12.95 14.15
CA THR A 194 12.18 -13.73 13.18
C THR A 194 11.79 -12.86 11.99
N GLU A 195 11.31 -11.65 12.24
CA GLU A 195 11.00 -10.71 11.17
C GLU A 195 12.25 -10.24 10.42
N LEU A 196 13.33 -9.94 11.13
CA LEU A 196 14.60 -9.56 10.49
C LEU A 196 15.16 -10.66 9.58
N ARG A 197 15.00 -11.96 9.93
CA ARG A 197 15.34 -13.07 9.03
C ARG A 197 14.44 -13.08 7.80
N LEU A 198 13.14 -12.83 7.96
CA LEU A 198 12.20 -12.74 6.84
C LEU A 198 12.50 -11.55 5.94
N MET A 199 12.80 -10.37 6.51
CA MET A 199 13.23 -9.19 5.75
C MET A 199 14.49 -9.48 4.93
N ARG A 200 15.48 -10.16 5.49
CA ARG A 200 16.68 -10.60 4.73
C ARG A 200 16.29 -11.42 3.50
N ARG A 201 15.45 -12.43 3.68
CA ARG A 201 14.96 -13.27 2.55
C ARG A 201 14.21 -12.46 1.49
N LYS A 202 13.44 -11.45 1.89
CA LYS A 202 12.75 -10.52 0.99
C LYS A 202 13.75 -9.67 0.20
N VAL A 203 14.81 -9.16 0.85
CA VAL A 203 15.89 -8.41 0.18
C VAL A 203 16.65 -9.29 -0.81
N GLU A 204 17.05 -10.49 -0.42
CA GLU A 204 17.71 -11.47 -1.30
C GLU A 204 16.85 -11.88 -2.50
N ALA A 205 15.51 -11.86 -2.33
CA ALA A 205 14.56 -12.11 -3.41
C ALA A 205 14.42 -10.94 -4.40
N GLY A 206 14.88 -9.73 -4.05
CA GLY A 206 14.81 -8.54 -4.93
C GLY A 206 13.92 -7.40 -4.43
N CYS A 207 13.54 -7.37 -3.14
CA CYS A 207 12.75 -6.28 -2.56
C CYS A 207 13.52 -4.94 -2.61
N HIS A 208 12.85 -3.87 -3.05
CA HIS A 208 13.40 -2.54 -3.15
C HIS A 208 13.08 -1.65 -1.93
N PHE A 209 11.93 -1.82 -1.30
CA PHE A 209 11.49 -1.03 -0.15
C PHE A 209 10.60 -1.86 0.78
N PHE A 210 10.42 -1.37 2.01
CA PHE A 210 9.50 -1.96 2.98
C PHE A 210 8.41 -0.99 3.39
N MET A 211 7.23 -1.53 3.70
CA MET A 211 6.15 -0.83 4.40
C MET A 211 5.81 -1.62 5.66
N THR A 212 5.72 -0.94 6.80
CA THR A 212 5.44 -1.62 8.06
C THR A 212 3.96 -1.70 8.37
N GLN A 213 3.59 -2.56 9.30
CA GLN A 213 2.33 -2.41 10.03
C GLN A 213 2.33 -1.09 10.81
N ASN A 214 1.13 -0.69 11.28
CA ASN A 214 1.01 0.52 12.07
C ASN A 214 1.73 0.40 13.42
N VAL A 215 2.39 1.46 13.83
CA VAL A 215 3.08 1.58 15.11
C VAL A 215 2.42 2.66 15.97
N PHE A 216 2.44 2.44 17.28
CA PHE A 216 1.88 3.36 18.29
C PHE A 216 2.88 3.63 19.43
N ASP A 217 4.08 3.10 19.33
CA ASP A 217 5.14 3.19 20.35
C ASP A 217 6.49 3.51 19.73
N GLU A 218 7.09 4.60 20.19
CA GLU A 218 8.41 5.04 19.73
C GLU A 218 9.49 3.99 20.01
N LYS A 219 9.45 3.32 21.18
CA LYS A 219 10.45 2.31 21.54
C LYS A 219 10.39 1.09 20.62
N ILE A 220 9.18 0.69 20.19
CA ILE A 220 9.00 -0.37 19.21
C ILE A 220 9.59 0.06 17.86
N LEU A 221 9.30 1.29 17.42
CA LEU A 221 9.84 1.85 16.20
C LEU A 221 11.38 1.88 16.22
N GLU A 222 11.98 2.40 17.28
CA GLU A 222 13.43 2.49 17.42
C GLU A 222 14.11 1.12 17.44
N ARG A 223 13.55 0.17 18.23
CA ARG A 223 14.04 -1.21 18.28
C ARG A 223 14.02 -1.84 16.89
N PHE A 224 12.94 -1.67 16.15
CA PHE A 224 12.81 -2.19 14.80
C PHE A 224 13.82 -1.55 13.83
N LEU A 225 13.89 -0.23 13.77
CA LEU A 225 14.79 0.50 12.87
C LEU A 225 16.25 0.15 13.14
N LYS A 226 16.67 0.05 14.41
CA LYS A 226 18.04 -0.38 14.78
C LYS A 226 18.40 -1.75 14.17
N GLY A 227 17.43 -2.67 14.09
CA GLY A 227 17.64 -3.98 13.46
C GLY A 227 17.55 -3.97 11.94
N ALA A 228 16.68 -3.11 11.37
CA ALA A 228 16.30 -3.13 9.96
C ALA A 228 17.20 -2.28 9.05
N THR A 229 17.83 -1.22 9.57
CA THR A 229 18.72 -0.32 8.79
C THR A 229 19.89 -1.02 8.12
N LYS A 230 20.36 -2.14 8.67
CA LYS A 230 21.43 -2.97 8.06
C LYS A 230 21.09 -3.49 6.65
N PHE A 231 19.81 -3.55 6.29
CA PHE A 231 19.37 -4.00 4.98
C PHE A 231 19.49 -2.92 3.89
N LYS A 232 19.74 -1.67 4.27
CA LYS A 232 19.89 -0.53 3.36
C LYS A 232 18.74 -0.43 2.34
N ARG A 233 17.51 -0.61 2.82
CA ARG A 233 16.30 -0.44 2.03
C ARG A 233 15.44 0.64 2.66
N PRO A 234 14.82 1.53 1.85
CA PRO A 234 13.85 2.51 2.33
C PRO A 234 12.71 1.82 3.09
N ILE A 235 12.30 2.39 4.22
CA ILE A 235 11.23 1.87 5.06
C ILE A 235 10.20 2.97 5.26
N MET A 236 8.96 2.71 4.87
CA MET A 236 7.80 3.54 5.17
C MET A 236 7.09 2.97 6.40
N ILE A 237 6.89 3.81 7.39
CA ILE A 237 6.29 3.43 8.68
C ILE A 237 4.79 3.58 8.64
N GLY A 238 4.07 2.53 9.02
CA GLY A 238 2.62 2.56 9.13
C GLY A 238 2.16 3.47 10.26
N VAL A 239 1.28 4.41 9.95
CA VAL A 239 0.68 5.37 10.90
C VAL A 239 -0.83 5.36 10.71
N LEU A 240 -1.57 5.17 11.81
CA LEU A 240 -3.03 5.11 11.81
C LEU A 240 -3.57 6.09 12.85
N PRO A 241 -4.20 7.20 12.47
CA PRO A 241 -4.86 8.09 13.40
C PRO A 241 -6.02 7.37 14.10
N LEU A 242 -5.98 7.29 15.44
CA LEU A 242 -7.02 6.64 16.23
C LEU A 242 -8.29 7.50 16.24
N ALA A 243 -9.46 6.87 16.09
CA ALA A 243 -10.73 7.59 16.06
C ALA A 243 -11.30 7.81 17.48
N ASN A 244 -11.24 6.80 18.35
CA ASN A 244 -11.73 6.82 19.73
C ASN A 244 -11.18 5.66 20.54
N SER A 245 -11.53 5.57 21.82
CA SER A 245 -11.06 4.51 22.71
C SER A 245 -11.52 3.11 22.29
N ARG A 246 -12.76 2.97 21.78
CA ARG A 246 -13.27 1.67 21.29
C ARG A 246 -12.49 1.18 20.08
N HIS A 247 -12.10 2.10 19.19
CA HIS A 247 -11.23 1.77 18.04
C HIS A 247 -9.85 1.32 18.50
N ALA A 248 -9.25 1.99 19.50
CA ALA A 248 -7.96 1.59 20.06
C ALA A 248 -8.00 0.19 20.69
N GLU A 249 -9.04 -0.12 21.48
CA GLU A 249 -9.22 -1.45 22.08
C GLU A 249 -9.49 -2.52 21.01
N PHE A 250 -10.30 -2.23 20.00
CA PHE A 250 -10.54 -3.13 18.87
C PHE A 250 -9.25 -3.49 18.13
N LEU A 251 -8.43 -2.48 17.80
CA LEU A 251 -7.15 -2.72 17.12
C LEU A 251 -6.21 -3.59 17.96
N HIS A 252 -6.16 -3.35 19.29
CA HIS A 252 -5.29 -4.09 20.20
C HIS A 252 -5.71 -5.54 20.39
N ASN A 253 -7.02 -5.80 20.52
CA ASN A 253 -7.55 -7.11 20.89
C ASN A 253 -7.91 -7.99 19.68
N GLU A 254 -8.37 -7.38 18.56
CA GLU A 254 -8.99 -8.11 17.47
C GLU A 254 -8.15 -8.12 16.17
N VAL A 255 -7.17 -7.21 16.05
CA VAL A 255 -6.38 -7.12 14.82
C VAL A 255 -5.00 -7.78 15.03
N PRO A 256 -4.72 -8.90 14.35
CA PRO A 256 -3.46 -9.61 14.51
C PRO A 256 -2.25 -8.74 14.22
N GLY A 257 -1.28 -8.73 15.13
CA GLY A 257 -0.03 -7.98 14.96
C GLY A 257 -0.11 -6.49 15.29
N MET A 258 -1.28 -5.99 15.72
CA MET A 258 -1.43 -4.64 16.25
C MET A 258 -1.20 -4.63 17.77
N VAL A 259 -0.22 -3.87 18.21
CA VAL A 259 0.11 -3.69 19.65
C VAL A 259 -0.03 -2.22 19.99
N LEU A 260 -1.04 -1.89 20.81
CA LEU A 260 -1.23 -0.55 21.35
C LEU A 260 -0.79 -0.53 22.82
N PRO A 261 0.21 0.29 23.18
CA PRO A 261 0.61 0.45 24.58
C PRO A 261 -0.54 0.93 25.46
N GLU A 262 -0.52 0.55 26.73
CA GLU A 262 -1.54 0.99 27.69
C GLU A 262 -1.63 2.51 27.79
N SER A 263 -0.48 3.20 27.71
CA SER A 263 -0.43 4.66 27.73
C SER A 263 -1.22 5.31 26.57
N VAL A 264 -1.17 4.70 25.38
CA VAL A 264 -1.94 5.15 24.20
C VAL A 264 -3.44 4.90 24.40
N ARG A 265 -3.80 3.70 24.87
CA ARG A 265 -5.20 3.32 25.14
C ARG A 265 -5.80 4.21 26.23
N GLU A 266 -5.05 4.46 27.31
CA GLU A 266 -5.47 5.37 28.38
C GLU A 266 -5.62 6.82 27.90
N ARG A 267 -4.71 7.31 27.07
CA ARG A 267 -4.80 8.64 26.45
C ARG A 267 -6.09 8.77 25.64
N MET A 268 -6.44 7.75 24.85
CA MET A 268 -7.70 7.72 24.09
C MET A 268 -8.93 7.63 25.01
N ARG A 269 -8.89 6.87 26.11
CA ARG A 269 -9.98 6.82 27.09
C ARG A 269 -10.22 8.17 27.76
N LYS A 270 -9.15 8.87 28.14
CA LYS A 270 -9.24 10.24 28.73
C LYS A 270 -9.75 11.30 27.75
N ALA A 271 -9.46 11.15 26.46
CA ALA A 271 -10.00 12.06 25.44
C ALA A 271 -11.51 11.93 25.27
N GLY A 272 -12.04 10.71 25.46
CA GLY A 272 -13.46 10.42 25.24
C GLY A 272 -13.84 10.44 23.76
N ASP A 273 -15.11 10.20 23.45
CA ASP A 273 -15.58 10.08 22.06
C ASP A 273 -15.51 11.40 21.29
N GLU A 274 -15.77 12.53 21.95
CA GLU A 274 -15.81 13.85 21.32
C GLU A 274 -14.42 14.36 20.91
N ARG A 275 -13.42 14.22 21.78
CA ARG A 275 -12.05 14.69 21.51
C ARG A 275 -11.15 13.60 20.93
N GLY A 276 -11.61 12.33 20.94
CA GLY A 276 -10.85 11.18 20.45
C GLY A 276 -10.22 11.36 19.08
N PRO A 277 -10.96 11.81 18.04
CA PRO A 277 -10.39 12.01 16.72
C PRO A 277 -9.24 13.04 16.69
N LYS A 278 -9.38 14.15 17.42
CA LYS A 278 -8.32 15.18 17.52
C LYS A 278 -7.08 14.64 18.25
N GLU A 279 -7.31 13.86 19.31
CA GLU A 279 -6.23 13.24 20.07
C GLU A 279 -5.47 12.21 19.23
N GLY A 280 -6.20 11.36 18.48
CA GLY A 280 -5.60 10.40 17.55
C GLY A 280 -4.82 11.07 16.42
N GLN A 281 -5.32 12.20 15.92
CA GLN A 281 -4.63 13.02 14.92
C GLN A 281 -3.35 13.66 15.51
N ALA A 282 -3.40 14.16 16.74
CA ALA A 282 -2.23 14.72 17.41
C ALA A 282 -1.13 13.65 17.59
N MET A 283 -1.48 12.44 18.07
CA MET A 283 -0.53 11.34 18.21
C MET A 283 0.08 10.92 16.84
N ALA A 284 -0.74 10.90 15.79
CA ALA A 284 -0.25 10.60 14.44
C ALA A 284 0.72 11.68 13.93
N ARG A 285 0.46 12.95 14.22
CA ARG A 285 1.36 14.08 13.89
C ARG A 285 2.70 13.94 14.57
N ASP A 286 2.72 13.65 15.87
CA ASP A 286 3.95 13.46 16.64
C ASP A 286 4.78 12.31 16.04
N LEU A 287 4.11 11.20 15.68
CA LEU A 287 4.77 10.05 15.07
C LEU A 287 5.29 10.34 13.66
N ILE A 288 4.57 11.12 12.84
CA ILE A 288 5.05 11.55 11.52
C ILE A 288 6.32 12.40 11.66
N ALA A 289 6.34 13.33 12.61
CA ALA A 289 7.52 14.17 12.88
C ALA A 289 8.73 13.30 13.25
N LEU A 290 8.55 12.32 14.14
CA LEU A 290 9.60 11.36 14.51
C LEU A 290 10.08 10.53 13.31
N CYS A 291 9.15 10.04 12.47
CA CYS A 291 9.48 9.25 11.28
C CYS A 291 10.28 10.07 10.26
N ARG A 292 10.05 11.38 10.16
CA ARG A 292 10.79 12.26 9.25
C ARG A 292 12.30 12.27 9.51
N GLU A 293 12.70 12.07 10.74
CA GLU A 293 14.10 12.01 11.12
C GLU A 293 14.72 10.61 10.96
N LYS A 294 13.90 9.56 11.05
CA LYS A 294 14.39 8.18 11.23
C LYS A 294 14.05 7.21 10.10
N ALA A 295 13.10 7.56 9.21
CA ALA A 295 12.57 6.67 8.17
C ALA A 295 12.53 7.34 6.80
N ALA A 296 12.30 6.55 5.75
CA ALA A 296 12.16 7.07 4.38
C ALA A 296 10.77 7.68 4.09
N GLY A 297 9.80 7.45 4.94
CA GLY A 297 8.45 7.97 4.78
C GLY A 297 7.45 7.34 5.73
N VAL A 298 6.20 7.70 5.53
CA VAL A 298 5.07 7.13 6.25
C VAL A 298 4.02 6.55 5.30
N TYR A 299 3.34 5.54 5.79
CA TYR A 299 2.19 4.90 5.19
C TYR A 299 0.97 5.14 6.07
N LEU A 300 0.09 6.04 5.66
CA LEU A 300 -1.05 6.49 6.44
C LEU A 300 -2.27 5.62 6.14
N VAL A 301 -2.94 5.14 7.19
CA VAL A 301 -4.15 4.33 7.08
C VAL A 301 -5.33 5.13 7.62
N PRO A 302 -6.27 5.58 6.76
CA PRO A 302 -7.44 6.36 7.20
C PRO A 302 -8.41 5.51 8.00
N SER A 303 -8.57 5.80 9.29
CA SER A 303 -9.56 5.14 10.13
C SER A 303 -10.97 5.39 9.60
N PHE A 304 -11.71 4.31 9.30
CA PHE A 304 -13.09 4.38 8.77
C PHE A 304 -13.26 5.21 7.49
N GLY A 305 -12.20 5.34 6.69
CA GLY A 305 -12.21 6.12 5.46
C GLY A 305 -12.31 7.64 5.69
N ARG A 306 -11.83 8.13 6.84
CA ARG A 306 -11.70 9.55 7.15
C ARG A 306 -10.47 10.13 6.44
N TYR A 307 -10.59 10.22 5.11
CA TYR A 307 -9.55 10.80 4.25
C TYR A 307 -9.26 12.27 4.57
N ASP A 308 -10.25 13.00 5.07
CA ASP A 308 -10.13 14.39 5.53
C ASP A 308 -9.05 14.55 6.60
N ILE A 309 -9.06 13.72 7.65
CA ILE A 309 -8.06 13.75 8.74
C ILE A 309 -6.64 13.51 8.20
N VAL A 310 -6.52 12.54 7.28
CA VAL A 310 -5.21 12.21 6.71
C VAL A 310 -4.74 13.29 5.74
N ALA A 311 -5.64 13.91 4.98
CA ALA A 311 -5.32 15.04 4.10
C ALA A 311 -4.79 16.24 4.90
N GLU A 312 -5.39 16.56 6.07
CA GLU A 312 -4.88 17.56 6.99
C GLU A 312 -3.47 17.24 7.48
N LEU A 313 -3.21 16.00 7.92
CA LEU A 313 -1.88 15.57 8.35
C LEU A 313 -0.82 15.70 7.24
N ILE A 314 -1.18 15.44 5.99
CA ILE A 314 -0.28 15.61 4.85
C ILE A 314 0.02 17.10 4.63
N ALA A 315 -1.01 17.94 4.63
CA ALA A 315 -0.87 19.37 4.41
C ALA A 315 -0.03 20.07 5.50
N GLU A 316 -0.19 19.65 6.76
CA GLU A 316 0.59 20.15 7.91
C GLU A 316 2.06 19.70 7.89
N ALA A 317 2.33 18.53 7.30
CA ALA A 317 3.67 17.94 7.29
C ALA A 317 4.54 18.39 6.09
N LYS A 318 4.00 19.15 5.16
CA LYS A 318 4.70 19.74 4.00
C LYS A 318 5.19 21.14 4.27
#